data_731115e38f0ff3b64196a9f29a19e3d6
#
_entry.id   731115e38f0ff3b64196a9f29a19e3d6
#
_cell.length_a   1.000
_cell.length_b   1.000
_cell.length_c   1.000
_cell.angle_alpha   90.00
_cell.angle_beta   90.00
_cell.angle_gamma   90.00
#
_symmetry.space_group_name_H-M   'P 1'
#
loop_
_entity.id
_entity.type
_entity.pdbx_description
1 polymer ?
#
loop_
_entity_poly.entity_id
_entity_poly.type
_entity_poly.pdbx_seq_one_letter_code
_entity_poly.pdbx_strand_id
1 'polypeptide(L)'
;MTRDTTFIRSRWFEDIPIGEFHVFGTHTFSEKEMVEFGTLYAPQVHHTDPEKALETRYRGLVASNWHICATWMRLMVNYMEKYALGVEDGRRNGAGLGFEGLKILRPVRPGHMLTFSHEIIAKPDKVIRGKWGIIRSRNEAINHKDELVFHALIDILAQRKPD
;
A
#
# COMPACT_ATOMS: atom_id res chain seq x y z
N MET A 1 -7.08 -13.78 23.30
CA MET A 1 -7.13 -14.09 21.87
C MET A 1 -5.87 -13.53 21.24
N THR A 2 -4.87 -14.35 21.01
CA THR A 2 -3.69 -13.98 20.22
C THR A 2 -4.16 -13.74 18.79
N ARG A 3 -4.09 -12.49 18.31
CA ARG A 3 -4.29 -12.19 16.90
C ARG A 3 -3.21 -12.95 16.14
N ASP A 4 -3.63 -13.86 15.27
CA ASP A 4 -2.72 -14.49 14.32
C ASP A 4 -2.16 -13.39 13.43
N THR A 5 -0.89 -13.03 13.65
CA THR A 5 -0.21 -11.93 12.95
C THR A 5 0.50 -12.42 11.69
N THR A 6 0.25 -13.65 11.28
CA THR A 6 0.85 -14.22 10.08
C THR A 6 0.25 -13.57 8.83
N PHE A 7 1.08 -12.82 8.12
CA PHE A 7 0.66 -12.12 6.89
C PHE A 7 0.39 -13.10 5.73
N ILE A 8 -0.35 -12.66 4.70
CA ILE A 8 -0.73 -13.40 3.48
C ILE A 8 0.39 -14.27 2.89
N ARG A 9 1.64 -13.79 2.93
CA ARG A 9 2.81 -14.49 2.36
C ARG A 9 3.12 -15.84 2.96
N SER A 10 2.71 -16.08 4.19
CA SER A 10 3.01 -17.30 4.95
C SER A 10 1.84 -18.28 5.02
N ARG A 11 0.76 -18.01 4.29
CA ARG A 11 -0.44 -18.85 4.30
C ARG A 11 -0.87 -19.25 2.90
N TRP A 12 -1.54 -20.41 2.81
CA TRP A 12 -2.19 -20.82 1.60
C TRP A 12 -3.42 -19.96 1.31
N PHE A 13 -3.80 -19.85 0.04
CA PHE A 13 -4.98 -19.12 -0.39
C PHE A 13 -6.23 -19.46 0.45
N GLU A 14 -6.44 -20.77 0.71
CA GLU A 14 -7.60 -21.26 1.46
C GLU A 14 -7.63 -20.72 2.89
N ASP A 15 -6.48 -20.52 3.50
CA ASP A 15 -6.32 -20.14 4.92
C ASP A 15 -6.37 -18.62 5.16
N ILE A 16 -6.49 -17.82 4.10
CA ILE A 16 -6.58 -16.37 4.20
C ILE A 16 -8.06 -15.97 4.27
N PRO A 17 -8.55 -15.42 5.39
CA PRO A 17 -9.97 -15.05 5.52
C PRO A 17 -10.28 -13.72 4.83
N ILE A 18 -11.50 -13.59 4.29
CA ILE A 18 -12.07 -12.30 3.92
C ILE A 18 -12.35 -11.51 5.21
N GLY A 19 -12.11 -10.20 5.19
CA GLY A 19 -12.22 -9.32 6.35
C GLY A 19 -10.93 -9.21 7.17
N GLU A 20 -9.87 -9.91 6.79
CA GLU A 20 -8.58 -9.76 7.46
C GLU A 20 -8.02 -8.36 7.20
N PHE A 21 -7.67 -7.66 8.30
CA PHE A 21 -7.24 -6.27 8.28
C PHE A 21 -5.87 -6.12 8.95
N HIS A 22 -4.96 -5.39 8.30
CA HIS A 22 -3.62 -5.08 8.81
C HIS A 22 -3.30 -3.60 8.66
N VAL A 23 -2.65 -3.04 9.68
CA VAL A 23 -2.04 -1.72 9.62
C VAL A 23 -0.54 -1.91 9.34
N PHE A 24 -0.06 -1.36 8.23
CA PHE A 24 1.35 -1.48 7.83
C PHE A 24 2.28 -0.56 8.65
N GLY A 25 1.75 0.54 9.15
CA GLY A 25 2.47 1.55 9.88
C GLY A 25 2.10 2.97 9.46
N THR A 26 2.86 3.91 9.99
CA THR A 26 2.69 5.34 9.71
C THR A 26 3.93 5.89 9.01
N HIS A 27 3.74 6.98 8.25
CA HIS A 27 4.82 7.76 7.67
C HIS A 27 4.50 9.26 7.75
N THR A 28 5.47 10.05 8.21
CA THR A 28 5.38 11.51 8.19
C THR A 28 6.18 12.03 7.01
N PHE A 29 5.52 12.72 6.11
CA PHE A 29 6.13 13.27 4.90
C PHE A 29 6.90 14.56 5.23
N SER A 30 8.23 14.54 5.13
CA SER A 30 9.06 15.73 5.29
C SER A 30 9.16 16.54 3.99
N GLU A 31 9.37 17.85 4.10
CA GLU A 31 9.62 18.71 2.94
C GLU A 31 10.80 18.20 2.11
N LYS A 32 11.90 17.84 2.80
CA LYS A 32 13.12 17.34 2.16
C LYS A 32 12.85 16.12 1.28
N GLU A 33 12.21 15.08 1.81
CA GLU A 33 11.94 13.87 1.04
C GLU A 33 10.95 14.10 -0.11
N MET A 34 9.99 15.03 0.08
CA MET A 34 9.04 15.39 -0.98
C MET A 34 9.75 16.06 -2.16
N VAL A 35 10.67 16.99 -1.88
CA VAL A 35 11.48 17.67 -2.90
C VAL A 35 12.43 16.68 -3.57
N GLU A 36 13.10 15.82 -2.81
CA GLU A 36 14.00 14.78 -3.37
C GLU A 36 13.24 13.84 -4.30
N PHE A 37 12.09 13.30 -3.87
CA PHE A 37 11.27 12.43 -4.69
C PHE A 37 10.72 13.17 -5.92
N GLY A 38 10.22 14.40 -5.72
CA GLY A 38 9.70 15.24 -6.79
C GLY A 38 10.75 15.50 -7.86
N THR A 39 11.96 15.87 -7.48
CA THR A 39 13.06 16.16 -8.39
C THR A 39 13.43 14.94 -9.25
N LEU A 40 13.40 13.74 -8.66
CA LEU A 40 13.79 12.51 -9.36
C LEU A 40 12.69 11.95 -10.27
N TYR A 41 11.41 12.03 -9.83
CA TYR A 41 10.34 11.25 -10.46
C TYR A 41 9.13 12.05 -10.91
N ALA A 42 8.94 13.28 -10.40
CA ALA A 42 7.80 14.12 -10.72
C ALA A 42 8.20 15.62 -10.66
N PRO A 43 9.05 16.10 -11.59
CA PRO A 43 9.69 17.42 -11.49
C PRO A 43 8.73 18.58 -11.84
N GLN A 44 7.60 18.62 -11.13
CA GLN A 44 6.62 19.71 -11.21
C GLN A 44 6.85 20.66 -10.03
N VAL A 45 6.72 21.96 -10.28
CA VAL A 45 7.00 23.04 -9.30
C VAL A 45 6.40 22.78 -7.92
N HIS A 46 5.16 22.34 -7.87
CA HIS A 46 4.46 22.06 -6.61
C HIS A 46 4.95 20.81 -5.85
N HIS A 47 5.92 20.07 -6.43
CA HIS A 47 6.60 18.94 -5.77
C HIS A 47 8.07 19.22 -5.48
N THR A 48 8.65 20.29 -6.07
CA THR A 48 10.10 20.49 -6.08
C THR A 48 10.56 21.82 -5.50
N ASP A 49 9.72 22.84 -5.48
CA ASP A 49 10.09 24.20 -5.07
C ASP A 49 9.05 24.77 -4.08
N PRO A 50 9.34 24.76 -2.77
CA PRO A 50 8.40 25.23 -1.75
C PRO A 50 7.93 26.67 -1.94
N GLU A 51 8.81 27.55 -2.43
CA GLU A 51 8.49 28.98 -2.63
C GLU A 51 7.57 29.17 -3.83
N LYS A 52 7.94 28.63 -4.98
CA LYS A 52 7.13 28.72 -6.20
C LYS A 52 5.83 27.90 -6.12
N ALA A 53 5.79 26.88 -5.30
CA ALA A 53 4.56 26.10 -5.05
C ALA A 53 3.44 26.96 -4.46
N LEU A 54 3.76 28.05 -3.76
CA LEU A 54 2.78 29.02 -3.22
C LEU A 54 1.96 29.69 -4.34
N GLU A 55 2.53 29.86 -5.52
CA GLU A 55 1.87 30.48 -6.68
C GLU A 55 0.98 29.51 -7.45
N THR A 56 1.10 28.18 -7.15
CA THR A 56 0.30 27.15 -7.81
C THR A 56 -1.12 27.04 -7.20
N ARG A 57 -1.99 26.30 -7.87
CA ARG A 57 -3.33 25.98 -7.36
C ARG A 57 -3.30 25.31 -5.97
N TYR A 58 -2.20 24.65 -5.62
CA TYR A 58 -2.03 23.98 -4.33
C TYR A 58 -1.64 24.94 -3.21
N ARG A 59 -1.16 26.13 -3.54
CA ARG A 59 -0.74 27.18 -2.57
C ARG A 59 0.26 26.63 -1.54
N GLY A 60 1.27 25.92 -2.01
CA GLY A 60 2.34 25.32 -1.23
C GLY A 60 2.74 23.93 -1.73
N LEU A 61 3.81 23.42 -1.15
CA LEU A 61 4.37 22.11 -1.51
C LEU A 61 3.37 20.98 -1.19
N VAL A 62 3.27 20.03 -2.09
CA VAL A 62 2.48 18.79 -1.93
C VAL A 62 3.30 17.59 -2.39
N ALA A 63 3.10 16.44 -1.75
CA ALA A 63 3.72 15.20 -2.18
C ALA A 63 3.20 14.77 -3.56
N SER A 64 4.09 14.22 -4.36
CA SER A 64 3.66 13.52 -5.57
C SER A 64 2.77 12.32 -5.21
N ASN A 65 1.75 12.08 -6.02
CA ASN A 65 0.89 10.88 -5.86
C ASN A 65 1.73 9.60 -5.88
N TRP A 66 2.78 9.56 -6.71
CA TRP A 66 3.71 8.43 -6.79
C TRP A 66 4.56 8.27 -5.53
N HIS A 67 4.89 9.37 -4.84
CA HIS A 67 5.58 9.31 -3.55
C HIS A 67 4.70 8.64 -2.48
N ILE A 68 3.42 8.96 -2.45
CA ILE A 68 2.46 8.30 -1.53
C ILE A 68 2.36 6.80 -1.85
N CYS A 69 2.26 6.43 -3.13
CA CYS A 69 2.23 5.03 -3.57
C CYS A 69 3.53 4.29 -3.23
N ALA A 70 4.69 4.92 -3.43
CA ALA A 70 5.99 4.33 -3.08
C ALA A 70 6.15 4.12 -1.58
N THR A 71 5.66 5.07 -0.77
CA THR A 71 5.62 4.97 0.69
C THR A 71 4.72 3.81 1.14
N TRP A 72 3.52 3.69 0.58
CA TRP A 72 2.65 2.54 0.81
C TRP A 72 3.35 1.23 0.52
N MET A 73 3.99 1.11 -0.65
CA MET A 73 4.71 -0.10 -1.05
C MET A 73 5.83 -0.45 -0.06
N ARG A 74 6.63 0.55 0.33
CA ARG A 74 7.73 0.34 1.29
C ARG A 74 7.23 -0.16 2.64
N LEU A 75 6.19 0.47 3.18
CA LEU A 75 5.62 0.05 4.47
C LEU A 75 5.01 -1.35 4.39
N MET A 76 4.33 -1.68 3.29
CA MET A 76 3.79 -3.02 3.06
C MET A 76 4.92 -4.06 2.99
N VAL A 77 6.01 -3.79 2.27
CA VAL A 77 7.16 -4.72 2.18
C VAL A 77 7.81 -4.91 3.55
N ASN A 78 8.09 -3.81 4.28
CA ASN A 78 8.66 -3.89 5.62
C ASN A 78 7.76 -4.68 6.58
N TYR A 79 6.44 -4.49 6.49
CA TYR A 79 5.47 -5.24 7.27
C TYR A 79 5.52 -6.73 6.92
N MET A 80 5.55 -7.05 5.63
CA MET A 80 5.64 -8.43 5.16
C MET A 80 6.94 -9.11 5.62
N GLU A 81 8.08 -8.42 5.55
CA GLU A 81 9.37 -8.95 6.02
C GLU A 81 9.36 -9.23 7.52
N LYS A 82 8.75 -8.34 8.30
CA LYS A 82 8.67 -8.48 9.75
C LYS A 82 7.77 -9.63 10.19
N TYR A 83 6.68 -9.90 9.48
CA TYR A 83 5.63 -10.83 9.92
C TYR A 83 5.49 -12.08 9.03
N ALA A 84 6.15 -12.13 7.88
CA ALA A 84 6.25 -13.34 7.08
C ALA A 84 7.33 -14.26 7.65
N LEU A 85 7.02 -14.93 8.74
CA LEU A 85 7.89 -15.96 9.31
C LEU A 85 8.04 -17.11 8.31
N GLY A 86 9.28 -17.52 8.13
CA GLY A 86 9.84 -18.54 7.27
C GLY A 86 8.86 -19.48 6.55
N VAL A 87 8.80 -19.36 5.24
CA VAL A 87 8.03 -20.28 4.41
C VAL A 87 8.90 -21.52 4.17
N GLU A 88 8.98 -22.41 5.15
CA GLU A 88 9.77 -23.66 5.04
C GLU A 88 9.11 -24.71 4.17
N ASP A 89 7.82 -24.55 3.84
CA ASP A 89 7.01 -25.53 3.11
C ASP A 89 7.03 -25.35 1.57
N GLY A 90 7.93 -24.53 1.04
CA GLY A 90 8.09 -24.32 -0.40
C GLY A 90 7.03 -23.43 -1.06
N ARG A 91 6.14 -22.78 -0.30
CA ARG A 91 5.20 -21.80 -0.84
C ARG A 91 5.93 -20.63 -1.50
N ARG A 92 5.33 -20.09 -2.54
CA ARG A 92 5.88 -18.94 -3.27
C ARG A 92 4.96 -17.74 -3.12
N ASN A 93 5.58 -16.56 -3.07
CA ASN A 93 4.83 -15.31 -3.15
C ASN A 93 4.24 -15.14 -4.53
N GLY A 94 2.97 -14.78 -4.58
CA GLY A 94 2.30 -14.41 -5.80
C GLY A 94 2.66 -13.00 -6.25
N ALA A 95 2.47 -12.73 -7.52
CA ALA A 95 2.61 -11.40 -8.10
C ALA A 95 1.36 -10.56 -7.82
N GLY A 96 1.55 -9.25 -7.64
CA GLY A 96 0.47 -8.27 -7.79
C GLY A 96 0.05 -8.20 -9.25
N LEU A 97 -1.26 -8.22 -9.51
CA LEU A 97 -1.82 -8.20 -10.88
C LEU A 97 -2.14 -6.79 -11.37
N GLY A 98 -2.01 -5.78 -10.50
CA GLY A 98 -2.26 -4.39 -10.85
C GLY A 98 -3.16 -3.67 -9.84
N PHE A 99 -3.44 -2.41 -10.15
CA PHE A 99 -4.27 -1.52 -9.34
C PHE A 99 -5.59 -1.24 -10.06
N GLU A 100 -6.66 -1.20 -9.28
CA GLU A 100 -7.96 -0.71 -9.71
C GLU A 100 -8.40 0.42 -8.78
N GLY A 101 -8.99 1.50 -9.33
CA GLY A 101 -9.53 2.59 -8.54
C GLY A 101 -8.49 3.35 -7.69
N LEU A 102 -7.21 3.40 -8.13
CA LEU A 102 -6.18 4.19 -7.46
C LEU A 102 -6.58 5.67 -7.42
N LYS A 103 -6.69 6.21 -6.20
CA LYS A 103 -7.09 7.60 -5.96
C LYS A 103 -6.26 8.20 -4.83
N ILE A 104 -5.81 9.43 -5.04
CA ILE A 104 -5.33 10.31 -3.99
C ILE A 104 -6.39 11.40 -3.81
N LEU A 105 -7.08 11.36 -2.70
CA LEU A 105 -8.30 12.14 -2.47
C LEU A 105 -8.02 13.50 -1.82
N ARG A 106 -6.84 13.67 -1.21
CA ARG A 106 -6.44 14.89 -0.51
C ARG A 106 -4.96 15.17 -0.72
N PRO A 107 -4.55 16.45 -0.83
CA PRO A 107 -3.12 16.79 -0.91
C PRO A 107 -2.41 16.44 0.40
N VAL A 108 -1.24 15.84 0.29
CA VAL A 108 -0.33 15.57 1.41
C VAL A 108 0.73 16.68 1.44
N ARG A 109 0.87 17.35 2.59
CA ARG A 109 1.77 18.48 2.78
C ARG A 109 2.93 18.09 3.70
N PRO A 110 4.02 18.88 3.73
CA PRO A 110 5.09 18.70 4.70
C PRO A 110 4.54 18.61 6.13
N GLY A 111 5.03 17.61 6.89
CA GLY A 111 4.58 17.34 8.26
C GLY A 111 3.29 16.51 8.37
N HIS A 112 2.59 16.22 7.27
CA HIS A 112 1.44 15.32 7.32
C HIS A 112 1.88 13.88 7.58
N MET A 113 1.21 13.24 8.54
CA MET A 113 1.37 11.83 8.85
C MET A 113 0.20 11.04 8.27
N LEU A 114 0.51 9.96 7.58
CA LEU A 114 -0.46 9.00 7.06
C LEU A 114 -0.28 7.64 7.72
N THR A 115 -1.40 6.98 8.06
CA THR A 115 -1.45 5.60 8.53
C THR A 115 -1.95 4.72 7.39
N PHE A 116 -1.16 3.73 7.00
CA PHE A 116 -1.46 2.83 5.88
C PHE A 116 -1.96 1.48 6.36
N SER A 117 -2.99 0.99 5.71
CA SER A 117 -3.62 -0.29 6.03
C SER A 117 -4.09 -1.04 4.78
N HIS A 118 -4.40 -2.32 4.96
CA HIS A 118 -5.15 -3.07 3.98
C HIS A 118 -6.18 -4.00 4.62
N GLU A 119 -7.18 -4.38 3.85
CA GLU A 119 -8.19 -5.36 4.19
C GLU A 119 -8.42 -6.31 3.01
N ILE A 120 -8.53 -7.60 3.28
CA ILE A 120 -8.94 -8.60 2.30
C ILE A 120 -10.44 -8.50 2.12
N ILE A 121 -10.89 -8.07 0.94
CA ILE A 121 -12.31 -7.81 0.69
C ILE A 121 -12.99 -8.87 -0.17
N ALA A 122 -12.23 -9.64 -0.96
CA ALA A 122 -12.79 -10.69 -1.79
C ALA A 122 -11.75 -11.76 -2.17
N LYS A 123 -12.26 -12.93 -2.51
CA LYS A 123 -11.51 -14.03 -3.13
C LYS A 123 -12.27 -14.42 -4.40
N PRO A 124 -12.02 -13.74 -5.55
CA PRO A 124 -12.69 -14.07 -6.80
C PRO A 124 -12.55 -15.56 -7.16
N ASP A 125 -13.64 -16.15 -7.63
CA ASP A 125 -13.65 -17.56 -8.07
C ASP A 125 -12.94 -17.72 -9.42
N LYS A 126 -11.62 -17.54 -9.37
CA LYS A 126 -10.74 -17.68 -10.53
C LYS A 126 -9.44 -18.35 -10.11
N VAL A 127 -9.12 -19.44 -10.79
CA VAL A 127 -7.86 -20.16 -10.58
C VAL A 127 -6.93 -19.88 -11.75
N ILE A 128 -5.71 -19.46 -11.46
CA ILE A 128 -4.68 -19.19 -12.47
C ILE A 128 -3.70 -20.36 -12.50
N ARG A 129 -3.57 -20.97 -13.69
CA ARG A 129 -2.67 -22.11 -13.94
C ARG A 129 -2.81 -23.26 -12.93
N GLY A 130 -4.02 -23.51 -12.42
CA GLY A 130 -4.32 -24.58 -11.46
C GLY A 130 -3.70 -24.44 -10.07
N LYS A 131 -2.86 -23.42 -9.84
CA LYS A 131 -2.04 -23.28 -8.61
C LYS A 131 -2.29 -22.01 -7.83
N TRP A 132 -2.95 -21.00 -8.41
CA TRP A 132 -3.06 -19.67 -7.84
C TRP A 132 -4.51 -19.25 -7.73
N GLY A 133 -4.93 -18.87 -6.55
CA GLY A 133 -6.15 -18.10 -6.32
C GLY A 133 -5.84 -16.60 -6.39
N ILE A 134 -6.88 -15.79 -6.54
CA ILE A 134 -6.79 -14.33 -6.51
C ILE A 134 -7.37 -13.83 -5.20
N ILE A 135 -6.61 -12.97 -4.52
CA ILE A 135 -7.06 -12.22 -3.36
C ILE A 135 -7.20 -10.78 -3.77
N ARG A 136 -8.37 -10.18 -3.55
CA ARG A 136 -8.59 -8.76 -3.71
C ARG A 136 -8.48 -8.05 -2.37
N SER A 137 -7.58 -7.08 -2.29
CA SER A 137 -7.40 -6.24 -1.12
C SER A 137 -7.75 -4.80 -1.39
N ARG A 138 -8.36 -4.15 -0.41
CA ARG A 138 -8.55 -2.71 -0.34
C ARG A 138 -7.38 -2.13 0.46
N ASN A 139 -6.64 -1.21 -0.15
CA ASN A 139 -5.49 -0.56 0.46
C ASN A 139 -5.81 0.91 0.65
N GLU A 140 -5.61 1.42 1.84
CA GLU A 140 -6.01 2.77 2.23
C GLU A 140 -4.95 3.44 3.08
N ALA A 141 -4.94 4.78 3.05
CA ALA A 141 -4.25 5.58 4.06
C ALA A 141 -5.15 6.71 4.55
N ILE A 142 -5.13 6.90 5.85
CA ILE A 142 -5.84 7.99 6.53
C ILE A 142 -4.84 8.96 7.16
N ASN A 143 -5.25 10.23 7.30
CA ASN A 143 -4.48 11.24 8.01
C ASN A 143 -4.82 11.28 9.51
N HIS A 144 -4.22 12.22 10.26
CA HIS A 144 -4.45 12.40 11.70
C HIS A 144 -5.87 12.84 12.07
N LYS A 145 -6.74 13.12 11.09
CA LYS A 145 -8.17 13.45 11.28
C LYS A 145 -9.08 12.31 10.84
N ASP A 146 -8.53 11.11 10.65
CA ASP A 146 -9.24 9.94 10.13
C ASP A 146 -9.84 10.16 8.73
N GLU A 147 -9.32 11.15 7.98
CA GLU A 147 -9.79 11.40 6.63
C GLU A 147 -9.03 10.52 5.63
N LEU A 148 -9.77 9.87 4.72
CA LEU A 148 -9.20 9.06 3.66
C LEU A 148 -8.38 9.92 2.67
N VAL A 149 -7.13 9.54 2.46
CA VAL A 149 -6.18 10.22 1.58
C VAL A 149 -5.81 9.38 0.37
N PHE A 150 -5.51 8.10 0.59
CA PHE A 150 -5.12 7.15 -0.46
C PHE A 150 -6.08 5.97 -0.46
N HIS A 151 -6.46 5.51 -1.66
CA HIS A 151 -7.27 4.33 -1.86
C HIS A 151 -6.82 3.59 -3.12
N ALA A 152 -6.73 2.26 -3.04
CA ALA A 152 -6.53 1.38 -4.19
C ALA A 152 -7.07 -0.02 -3.92
N LEU A 153 -7.63 -0.65 -4.93
CA LEU A 153 -7.92 -2.08 -4.95
C LEU A 153 -6.77 -2.80 -5.66
N ILE A 154 -6.32 -3.90 -5.08
CA ILE A 154 -5.18 -4.66 -5.60
C ILE A 154 -5.53 -6.13 -5.61
N ASP A 155 -5.35 -6.76 -6.77
CA ASP A 155 -5.44 -8.21 -6.91
C ASP A 155 -4.04 -8.81 -6.78
N ILE A 156 -3.92 -9.82 -5.93
CA ILE A 156 -2.67 -10.51 -5.61
C ILE A 156 -2.88 -12.01 -5.81
N LEU A 157 -1.91 -12.67 -6.42
CA LEU A 157 -1.88 -14.12 -6.51
C LEU A 157 -1.47 -14.73 -5.16
N ALA A 158 -2.25 -15.67 -4.67
CA ALA A 158 -1.91 -16.49 -3.51
C ALA A 158 -1.88 -17.97 -3.92
N GLN A 159 -0.85 -18.68 -3.49
CA GLN A 159 -0.70 -20.10 -3.83
C GLN A 159 -1.76 -20.93 -3.11
N ARG A 160 -2.38 -21.85 -3.85
CA ARG A 160 -3.34 -22.81 -3.32
C ARG A 160 -2.63 -24.03 -2.72
N LYS A 161 -3.29 -24.68 -1.77
CA LYS A 161 -2.82 -25.97 -1.24
C LYS A 161 -2.66 -26.97 -2.38
N PRO A 162 -1.61 -27.80 -2.33
CA PRO A 162 -1.52 -28.97 -3.21
C PRO A 162 -2.72 -29.90 -2.98
N ASP A 163 -3.19 -30.53 -4.06
CA ASP A 163 -4.20 -31.59 -3.98
C ASP A 163 -3.67 -32.81 -3.22
#